data_45c22a8e26d82fd6b81c27c11d02fe33
#
_entry.id   45c22a8e26d82fd6b81c27c11d02fe33
#
_cell.length_a   1.000
_cell.length_b   1.000
_cell.length_c   1.000
_cell.angle_alpha   90.00
_cell.angle_beta   90.00
_cell.angle_gamma   90.00
#
_symmetry.space_group_name_H-M   'P 1'
#
loop_
_entity.id
_entity.type
_entity.pdbx_description
1 polymer ?
#
loop_
_entity_poly.entity_id
_entity_poly.type
_entity_poly.pdbx_seq_one_letter_code
_entity_poly.pdbx_strand_id
1 'polypeptide(L)'
;MRMISEAALAALKARYPAGTRVELIHMDDPYNRKLVPGCKGTVLCVDDMGTIHVSWDIGSTLGVVYGEDSCRIIDQDEKVPEKGV
;
A
#
# COMPACT_ATOMS: atom_id res chain seq x y z
N MET A 1 15.76 -14.23 2.27
CA MET A 1 14.74 -13.51 1.51
C MET A 1 13.44 -14.31 1.47
N ARG A 2 12.34 -13.67 1.69
CA ARG A 2 11.04 -14.32 1.68
C ARG A 2 10.48 -14.33 0.26
N MET A 3 10.07 -15.50 -0.19
CA MET A 3 9.44 -15.61 -1.51
C MET A 3 7.94 -15.80 -1.35
N ILE A 4 7.20 -15.08 -2.14
CA ILE A 4 5.74 -15.21 -2.14
C ILE A 4 5.36 -16.34 -3.09
N SER A 5 4.40 -17.16 -2.70
CA SER A 5 3.92 -18.24 -3.57
C SER A 5 3.12 -17.65 -4.73
N GLU A 6 2.98 -18.44 -5.80
CA GLU A 6 2.19 -17.98 -6.94
C GLU A 6 0.75 -17.69 -6.55
N ALA A 7 0.17 -18.54 -5.72
CA ALA A 7 -1.21 -18.36 -5.30
C ALA A 7 -1.37 -17.09 -4.46
N ALA A 8 -0.42 -16.86 -3.53
CA ALA A 8 -0.45 -15.66 -2.72
C ALA A 8 -0.25 -14.41 -3.56
N LEU A 9 0.66 -14.49 -4.54
CA LEU A 9 0.92 -13.36 -5.41
C LEU A 9 -0.32 -13.01 -6.25
N ALA A 10 -0.98 -14.03 -6.80
CA ALA A 10 -2.21 -13.81 -7.57
C ALA A 10 -3.29 -13.18 -6.71
N ALA A 11 -3.44 -13.66 -5.47
CA ALA A 11 -4.41 -13.10 -4.55
C ALA A 11 -4.06 -11.66 -4.19
N LEU A 12 -2.78 -11.38 -4.00
CA LEU A 12 -2.33 -10.03 -3.66
C LEU A 12 -2.63 -9.06 -4.81
N LYS A 13 -2.33 -9.47 -6.03
CA LYS A 13 -2.59 -8.63 -7.20
C LYS A 13 -4.09 -8.38 -7.39
N ALA A 14 -4.90 -9.40 -7.13
CA ALA A 14 -6.36 -9.27 -7.26
C ALA A 14 -6.93 -8.35 -6.18
N ARG A 15 -6.32 -8.37 -4.99
CA ARG A 15 -6.80 -7.59 -3.86
C ARG A 15 -6.41 -6.12 -3.95
N TYR A 16 -5.27 -5.82 -4.58
CA TYR A 16 -4.72 -4.47 -4.63
C TYR A 16 -4.53 -3.99 -6.06
N PRO A 17 -5.61 -3.88 -6.84
CA PRO A 17 -5.47 -3.32 -8.18
C PRO A 17 -5.13 -1.83 -8.11
N ALA A 18 -4.59 -1.31 -9.21
CA ALA A 18 -4.26 0.11 -9.29
C ALA A 18 -5.48 0.95 -8.96
N GLY A 19 -5.29 1.97 -8.17
CA GLY A 19 -6.37 2.86 -7.76
C GLY A 19 -6.98 2.52 -6.40
N THR A 20 -6.60 1.36 -5.82
CA THR A 20 -7.11 0.98 -4.50
C THR A 20 -6.56 1.94 -3.45
N ARG A 21 -7.41 2.41 -2.56
CA ARG A 21 -6.99 3.26 -1.45
C ARG A 21 -6.60 2.39 -0.27
N VAL A 22 -5.48 2.73 0.34
CA VAL A 22 -4.93 1.95 1.45
C VAL A 22 -4.47 2.87 2.57
N GLU A 23 -4.38 2.30 3.75
CA GLU A 23 -3.83 2.99 4.91
C GLU A 23 -2.68 2.14 5.45
N LEU A 24 -1.55 2.79 5.76
CA LEU A 24 -0.39 2.10 6.29
C LEU A 24 -0.67 1.66 7.72
N ILE A 25 -0.40 0.38 8.01
CA ILE A 25 -0.53 -0.18 9.34
C ILE A 25 0.84 -0.31 9.98
N HIS A 26 1.81 -0.81 9.24
CA HIS A 26 3.16 -1.05 9.76
C HIS A 26 4.15 -1.02 8.61
N MET A 27 5.27 -0.34 8.82
CA MET A 27 6.35 -0.33 7.84
C MET A 27 7.67 -0.55 8.56
N ASP A 28 8.36 -1.59 8.14
CA ASP A 28 9.63 -1.98 8.76
C ASP A 28 10.78 -1.41 7.93
N ASP A 29 10.95 -0.11 7.98
CA ASP A 29 11.99 0.58 7.24
C ASP A 29 12.68 1.56 8.18
N PRO A 30 13.91 1.25 8.62
CA PRO A 30 14.61 2.12 9.60
C PRO A 30 14.98 3.47 9.03
N TYR A 31 14.96 3.63 7.72
CA TYR A 31 15.33 4.90 7.10
C TYR A 31 14.12 5.78 6.80
N ASN A 32 12.94 5.24 6.98
CA ASN A 32 11.71 5.99 6.74
C ASN A 32 11.43 6.90 7.92
N ARG A 33 11.24 8.18 7.66
CA ARG A 33 10.96 9.15 8.70
C ARG A 33 9.63 9.86 8.54
N LYS A 34 9.01 9.72 7.38
CA LYS A 34 7.80 10.47 7.07
C LYS A 34 6.57 9.59 7.00
N LEU A 35 6.76 8.36 6.54
CA LEU A 35 5.65 7.46 6.32
C LEU A 35 5.42 6.65 7.58
N VAL A 36 4.37 7.01 8.31
CA VAL A 36 4.05 6.41 9.61
C VAL A 36 2.68 5.75 9.52
N PRO A 37 2.37 4.85 10.48
CA PRO A 37 1.03 4.23 10.49
C PRO A 37 -0.05 5.30 10.49
N GLY A 38 -1.09 5.06 9.69
CA GLY A 38 -2.16 6.01 9.51
C GLY A 38 -2.07 6.81 8.23
N CYS A 39 -0.90 6.82 7.57
CA CYS A 39 -0.77 7.47 6.27
C CYS A 39 -1.63 6.74 5.23
N LYS A 40 -2.21 7.49 4.30
CA LYS A 40 -3.06 6.93 3.27
C LYS A 40 -2.44 7.15 1.91
N GLY A 41 -2.79 6.27 0.99
CA GLY A 41 -2.25 6.37 -0.36
C GLY A 41 -3.08 5.58 -1.35
N THR A 42 -2.61 5.59 -2.59
CA THR A 42 -3.29 4.93 -3.71
C THR A 42 -2.33 3.92 -4.33
N VAL A 43 -2.79 2.69 -4.49
CA VAL A 43 -1.99 1.63 -5.10
C VAL A 43 -1.71 1.97 -6.56
N LEU A 44 -0.44 1.84 -6.95
CA LEU A 44 -0.03 1.98 -8.34
C LEU A 44 0.00 0.62 -9.02
N CYS A 45 0.60 -0.36 -8.38
CA CYS A 45 0.67 -1.73 -8.90
C CYS A 45 1.22 -2.65 -7.82
N VAL A 46 1.16 -3.96 -8.08
CA VAL A 46 1.84 -4.97 -7.27
C VAL A 46 2.82 -5.65 -8.19
N ASP A 47 4.09 -5.72 -7.81
CA ASP A 47 5.10 -6.34 -8.65
C ASP A 47 5.19 -7.84 -8.38
N ASP A 48 6.04 -8.52 -9.13
CA ASP A 48 6.14 -9.97 -9.04
C ASP A 48 6.82 -10.45 -7.77
N MET A 49 7.43 -9.55 -7.02
CA MET A 49 8.05 -9.88 -5.75
C MET A 49 7.09 -9.70 -4.58
N GLY A 50 5.88 -9.26 -4.86
CA GLY A 50 4.89 -9.07 -3.81
C GLY A 50 4.96 -7.71 -3.13
N THR A 51 5.58 -6.73 -3.77
CA THR A 51 5.63 -5.38 -3.23
C THR A 51 4.47 -4.57 -3.82
N ILE A 52 3.69 -3.99 -2.94
CA ILE A 52 2.58 -3.12 -3.33
C ILE A 52 3.14 -1.71 -3.46
N HIS A 53 3.22 -1.21 -4.68
CA HIS A 53 3.73 0.13 -4.92
C HIS A 53 2.61 1.13 -4.71
N VAL A 54 2.83 2.06 -3.80
CA VAL A 54 1.79 3.00 -3.37
C VAL A 54 2.27 4.43 -3.53
N SER A 55 1.42 5.27 -4.07
CA SER A 55 1.64 6.71 -4.08
C SER A 55 0.97 7.26 -2.83
N TRP A 56 1.77 7.59 -1.82
CA TRP A 56 1.25 8.04 -0.54
C TRP A 56 0.88 9.52 -0.61
N ASP A 57 -0.19 9.87 0.09
CA ASP A 57 -0.73 11.23 0.03
C ASP A 57 0.27 12.28 0.52
N ILE A 58 1.21 11.87 1.36
CA ILE A 58 2.26 12.79 1.84
C ILE A 58 3.32 13.10 0.77
N GLY A 59 3.23 12.47 -0.40
CA GLY A 59 4.16 12.72 -1.48
C GLY A 59 5.26 11.68 -1.65
N SER A 60 5.16 10.57 -0.95
CA SER A 60 6.14 9.48 -1.03
C SER A 60 5.60 8.37 -1.92
N THR A 61 6.50 7.57 -2.51
CA THR A 61 6.11 6.42 -3.33
C THR A 61 6.74 5.14 -2.82
N LEU A 62 6.85 5.01 -1.51
CA LEU A 62 7.47 3.85 -0.89
C LEU A 62 6.56 2.62 -1.00
N GLY A 63 7.14 1.45 -1.29
CA GLY A 63 6.38 0.21 -1.44
C GLY A 63 6.13 -0.49 -0.11
N VAL A 64 5.04 -1.27 -0.08
CA VAL A 64 4.68 -2.10 1.07
C VAL A 64 5.09 -3.54 0.72
N VAL A 65 6.01 -4.10 1.48
CA VAL A 65 6.61 -5.40 1.17
C VAL A 65 5.84 -6.51 1.86
N TYR A 66 5.38 -7.49 1.08
CA TYR A 66 4.64 -8.62 1.59
C TYR A 66 5.45 -9.34 2.69
N GLY A 67 4.81 -9.54 3.83
CA GLY A 67 5.43 -10.26 4.93
C GLY A 67 6.27 -9.41 5.87
N GLU A 68 6.59 -8.18 5.49
CA GLU A 68 7.39 -7.29 6.33
C GLU A 68 6.64 -6.04 6.72
N ASP A 69 5.91 -5.48 5.76
CA ASP A 69 5.11 -4.28 5.99
C ASP A 69 3.64 -4.65 5.87
N SER A 70 2.76 -3.81 6.34
CA SER A 70 1.33 -4.09 6.19
C SER A 70 0.54 -2.81 5.97
N CYS A 71 -0.52 -2.95 5.19
CA CYS A 71 -1.48 -1.88 4.97
C CYS A 71 -2.86 -2.52 4.88
N ARG A 72 -3.89 -1.69 4.97
CA ARG A 72 -5.25 -2.18 4.82
C ARG A 72 -5.96 -1.39 3.74
N ILE A 73 -6.91 -2.03 3.09
CA ILE A 73 -7.75 -1.37 2.10
C ILE A 73 -8.77 -0.52 2.84
N ILE A 74 -8.93 0.71 2.39
CA ILE A 74 -9.93 1.60 2.97
C ILE A 74 -10.94 1.97 1.91
N ASP A 75 -12.08 2.46 2.37
CA ASP A 75 -13.15 2.84 1.49
C ASP A 75 -12.73 4.06 0.68
N GLN A 76 -13.11 4.10 -0.60
CA GLN A 76 -12.86 5.26 -1.43
C GLN A 76 -13.48 6.52 -0.82
N ASP A 77 -14.55 6.36 -0.06
CA ASP A 77 -15.22 7.49 0.57
C ASP A 77 -14.40 8.12 1.68
N GLU A 78 -13.37 7.44 2.16
CA GLU A 78 -12.46 8.02 3.15
C GLU A 78 -11.45 8.94 2.49
N LYS A 79 -11.42 8.94 1.19
CA LYS A 79 -10.62 9.87 0.43
C LYS A 79 -11.17 11.25 0.67
N VAL A 80 -10.31 12.23 0.62
CA VAL A 80 -10.69 13.61 0.89
C VAL A 80 -12.02 13.95 0.31
N PRO A 81 -12.85 14.42 1.13
CA PRO A 81 -14.16 14.88 0.69
C PRO A 81 -14.01 16.13 -0.09
N GLU A 82 -13.91 16.35 -0.83
CA GLU A 82 -13.79 17.28 -1.48
C GLU A 82 -14.62 18.01 -1.79
N LYS A 83 -14.85 17.78 -1.40
CA LYS A 83 -15.43 18.00 -1.69
C LYS A 83 -16.01 18.65 -1.81
N GLY A 84 -15.90 18.88 -1.95
CA GLY A 84 -16.38 19.28 -1.93
C GLY A 84 -16.77 19.84 -2.09
N VAL A 85 -16.61 19.97 -2.03
CA VAL A 85 -16.83 20.33 -2.06
C VAL A 85 -16.91 20.67 -2.19
#